data_324ff5331eee690f7dbe67d9bcec849b
#
_entry.id   324ff5331eee690f7dbe67d9bcec849b
#
_cell.length_a   1.000
_cell.length_b   1.000
_cell.length_c   1.000
_cell.angle_alpha   90.00
_cell.angle_beta   90.00
_cell.angle_gamma   90.00
#
_symmetry.space_group_name_H-M   'P 1'
#
loop_
_entity.id
_entity.type
_entity.pdbx_description
1 polymer ?
#
loop_
_entity_poly.entity_id
_entity_poly.type
_entity_poly.pdbx_seq_one_letter_code
_entity_poly.pdbx_strand_id
1 'polypeptide(L)'
;MKKAKVGFVSLGCSKNLCDTEVMLKHLVDAGYEITPEETEADVVIVNTCAFIESAKKESIDNILDIAWLKEHNGLKGLIVTGCLAERYREQVLTEMPEVDAVLGVGGIHQIVTAVDEVLARAASKEKKAPKFVCFADKEETALGGERVVTTGDHMAYLKVAEGCNNRCTYCAIPMIRGKMRSRTMKDIIEEATMLDTMGVKELNLIAQDTSAYGIDLYGKYCLPELIRGITDATNIPWIRLLYCYPDKITDELVAEIRDNPRVVKYIDIPIQHISDDVLRRMNRHGNAAMIREAVAKLRTIPGMVLRSTAIVGFPGETDAEFEELCRFIKEAKFERFGAFTYSREEDTPAYDFPDQIDEQVKQDRYDVLMQTQLAVSEAYNESRIGQVLHVLCEGYDPVAESHYGRSYAEAADIDGKIWFTAQNPKLRIAEGE
;
A
#
# COMPACT_ATOMS: atom_id res chain seq x y z
N MET A 1 22.33 -31.05 1.98
CA MET A 1 22.84 -29.92 2.77
C MET A 1 21.62 -29.10 3.16
N LYS A 2 21.53 -28.63 4.40
CA LYS A 2 20.48 -27.70 4.81
C LYS A 2 20.67 -26.43 3.99
N LYS A 3 19.65 -25.97 3.24
CA LYS A 3 19.76 -24.69 2.53
C LYS A 3 19.79 -23.55 3.53
N ALA A 4 20.34 -22.42 3.12
CA ALA A 4 20.46 -21.25 3.97
C ALA A 4 19.07 -20.71 4.37
N LYS A 5 19.00 -20.04 5.52
CA LYS A 5 17.83 -19.34 6.01
C LYS A 5 17.79 -17.92 5.46
N VAL A 6 16.65 -17.49 4.97
CA VAL A 6 16.42 -16.13 4.45
C VAL A 6 15.37 -15.40 5.29
N GLY A 7 15.73 -14.24 5.80
CA GLY A 7 14.83 -13.32 6.48
C GLY A 7 14.36 -12.20 5.54
N PHE A 8 13.20 -11.63 5.84
CA PHE A 8 12.64 -10.48 5.11
C PHE A 8 12.22 -9.36 6.04
N VAL A 9 12.61 -8.13 5.69
CA VAL A 9 12.03 -6.89 6.20
C VAL A 9 11.25 -6.26 5.07
N SER A 10 9.91 -6.21 5.19
CA SER A 10 9.02 -5.64 4.17
C SER A 10 8.48 -4.31 4.63
N LEU A 11 8.92 -3.23 4.00
CA LEU A 11 8.56 -1.86 4.34
C LEU A 11 7.62 -1.24 3.30
N GLY A 12 6.91 -0.19 3.72
CA GLY A 12 6.09 0.62 2.83
C GLY A 12 4.66 0.14 2.68
N CYS A 13 4.17 -0.01 1.47
CA CYS A 13 2.74 -0.17 1.17
C CYS A 13 2.36 -1.61 0.77
N SER A 14 1.06 -1.87 0.71
CA SER A 14 0.48 -3.17 0.30
C SER A 14 0.97 -3.67 -1.07
N LYS A 15 1.33 -2.77 -2.03
CA LYS A 15 1.92 -3.16 -3.31
C LYS A 15 3.31 -3.75 -3.13
N ASN A 16 4.10 -3.15 -2.23
CA ASN A 16 5.43 -3.64 -1.87
C ASN A 16 5.36 -4.99 -1.13
N LEU A 17 4.34 -5.17 -0.29
CA LEU A 17 4.08 -6.44 0.39
C LEU A 17 3.76 -7.55 -0.63
N CYS A 18 2.91 -7.30 -1.63
CA CYS A 18 2.68 -8.28 -2.70
C CYS A 18 3.96 -8.67 -3.44
N ASP A 19 4.88 -7.71 -3.66
CA ASP A 19 6.17 -8.00 -4.27
C ASP A 19 7.04 -8.88 -3.35
N THR A 20 7.03 -8.64 -2.02
CA THR A 20 7.68 -9.51 -1.03
C THR A 20 7.13 -10.94 -1.08
N GLU A 21 5.81 -11.11 -1.12
CA GLU A 21 5.15 -12.40 -1.13
C GLU A 21 5.49 -13.23 -2.38
N VAL A 22 5.65 -12.57 -3.55
CA VAL A 22 6.15 -13.21 -4.78
C VAL A 22 7.61 -13.64 -4.62
N MET A 23 8.48 -12.79 -4.06
CA MET A 23 9.87 -13.14 -3.79
C MET A 23 9.99 -14.29 -2.81
N LEU A 24 9.17 -14.32 -1.75
CA LEU A 24 9.10 -15.44 -0.80
C LEU A 24 8.79 -16.76 -1.51
N LYS A 25 7.81 -16.76 -2.41
CA LYS A 25 7.46 -17.96 -3.18
C LYS A 25 8.63 -18.48 -4.02
N HIS A 26 9.31 -17.59 -4.75
CA HIS A 26 10.48 -17.98 -5.53
C HIS A 26 11.58 -18.64 -4.66
N LEU A 27 11.81 -18.10 -3.46
CA LEU A 27 12.81 -18.64 -2.54
C LEU A 27 12.38 -19.98 -1.94
N VAL A 28 11.12 -20.12 -1.57
CA VAL A 28 10.55 -21.40 -1.08
C VAL A 28 10.65 -22.48 -2.16
N ASP A 29 10.28 -22.18 -3.40
CA ASP A 29 10.38 -23.12 -4.53
C ASP A 29 11.82 -23.50 -4.85
N ALA A 30 12.76 -22.58 -4.68
CA ALA A 30 14.18 -22.86 -4.77
C ALA A 30 14.71 -23.65 -3.56
N GLY A 31 13.87 -23.87 -2.52
CA GLY A 31 14.12 -24.69 -1.33
C GLY A 31 14.89 -23.95 -0.24
N TYR A 32 14.88 -22.63 -0.19
CA TYR A 32 15.36 -21.85 0.94
C TYR A 32 14.38 -21.97 2.12
N GLU A 33 14.91 -21.93 3.34
CA GLU A 33 14.11 -21.86 4.57
C GLU A 33 13.84 -20.38 4.87
N ILE A 34 12.58 -20.01 5.03
CA ILE A 34 12.21 -18.63 5.43
C ILE A 34 12.15 -18.56 6.95
N THR A 35 12.69 -17.49 7.52
CA THR A 35 12.63 -17.21 8.97
C THR A 35 12.07 -15.82 9.21
N PRO A 36 11.17 -15.66 10.21
CA PRO A 36 10.71 -14.35 10.63
C PRO A 36 11.75 -13.59 11.48
N GLU A 37 12.77 -14.30 12.00
CA GLU A 37 13.78 -13.74 12.89
C GLU A 37 15.04 -13.40 12.10
N GLU A 38 15.36 -12.12 11.93
CA GLU A 38 16.52 -11.64 11.18
C GLU A 38 17.84 -12.13 11.81
N THR A 39 17.85 -12.31 13.13
CA THR A 39 19.01 -12.81 13.89
C THR A 39 19.35 -14.26 13.63
N GLU A 40 18.41 -15.04 13.08
CA GLU A 40 18.59 -16.44 12.69
C GLU A 40 18.88 -16.61 11.19
N ALA A 41 18.79 -15.54 10.41
CA ALA A 41 18.95 -15.58 8.97
C ALA A 41 20.42 -15.67 8.55
N ASP A 42 20.66 -16.40 7.45
CA ASP A 42 21.94 -16.35 6.73
C ASP A 42 22.01 -15.15 5.78
N VAL A 43 20.88 -14.79 5.19
CA VAL A 43 20.71 -13.61 4.31
C VAL A 43 19.42 -12.89 4.72
N VAL A 44 19.47 -11.57 4.81
CA VAL A 44 18.27 -10.73 4.98
C VAL A 44 18.04 -9.89 3.74
N ILE A 45 16.78 -9.85 3.31
CA ILE A 45 16.30 -9.03 2.20
C ILE A 45 15.45 -7.91 2.78
N VAL A 46 15.83 -6.66 2.51
CA VAL A 46 15.06 -5.48 2.89
C VAL A 46 14.33 -4.95 1.66
N ASN A 47 13.01 -5.12 1.61
CA ASN A 47 12.16 -4.55 0.58
C ASN A 47 11.72 -3.15 1.01
N THR A 48 12.24 -2.14 0.33
CA THR A 48 12.28 -0.74 0.78
C THR A 48 11.19 0.13 0.18
N CYS A 49 10.87 1.23 0.87
CA CYS A 49 10.02 2.31 0.40
C CYS A 49 10.85 3.58 0.13
N ALA A 50 10.42 4.39 -0.85
CA ALA A 50 11.02 5.69 -1.13
C ALA A 50 9.97 6.69 -1.65
N PHE A 51 8.75 6.60 -1.11
CA PHE A 51 7.64 7.44 -1.56
C PHE A 51 7.73 8.86 -0.98
N ILE A 52 8.07 8.98 0.30
CA ILE A 52 8.25 10.24 1.03
C ILE A 52 9.49 10.16 1.91
N GLU A 53 10.00 11.30 2.37
CA GLU A 53 11.24 11.41 3.16
C GLU A 53 11.24 10.51 4.41
N SER A 54 10.13 10.46 5.17
CA SER A 54 10.03 9.60 6.35
C SER A 54 10.16 8.11 6.02
N ALA A 55 9.57 7.67 4.90
CA ALA A 55 9.68 6.28 4.46
C ALA A 55 11.07 5.93 3.90
N LYS A 56 11.78 6.91 3.31
CA LYS A 56 13.19 6.74 2.93
C LYS A 56 14.06 6.56 4.17
N LYS A 57 13.85 7.42 5.18
CA LYS A 57 14.59 7.33 6.44
C LYS A 57 14.35 5.98 7.12
N GLU A 58 13.11 5.55 7.26
CA GLU A 58 12.76 4.23 7.80
C GLU A 58 13.49 3.11 7.05
N SER A 59 13.52 3.18 5.71
CA SER A 59 14.21 2.18 4.89
C SER A 59 15.72 2.18 5.13
N ILE A 60 16.34 3.34 5.23
CA ILE A 60 17.78 3.48 5.51
C ILE A 60 18.12 2.98 6.92
N ASP A 61 17.33 3.38 7.93
CA ASP A 61 17.53 2.96 9.31
C ASP A 61 17.46 1.42 9.42
N ASN A 62 16.46 0.78 8.80
CA ASN A 62 16.37 -0.69 8.75
C ASN A 62 17.54 -1.36 8.02
N ILE A 63 18.01 -0.80 6.91
CA ILE A 63 19.21 -1.32 6.22
C ILE A 63 20.43 -1.28 7.14
N LEU A 64 20.62 -0.19 7.88
CA LEU A 64 21.75 -0.03 8.80
C LEU A 64 21.65 -0.96 10.01
N ASP A 65 20.44 -1.18 10.55
CA ASP A 65 20.19 -2.15 11.63
C ASP A 65 20.55 -3.58 11.20
N ILE A 66 20.16 -3.98 9.99
CA ILE A 66 20.54 -5.29 9.43
C ILE A 66 22.03 -5.36 9.12
N ALA A 67 22.65 -4.27 8.65
CA ALA A 67 24.09 -4.20 8.46
C ALA A 67 24.87 -4.44 9.76
N TRP A 68 24.35 -3.93 10.90
CA TRP A 68 24.90 -4.21 12.21
C TRP A 68 24.90 -5.69 12.57
N LEU A 69 23.81 -6.43 12.23
CA LEU A 69 23.75 -7.91 12.41
C LEU A 69 24.83 -8.64 11.59
N LYS A 70 25.19 -8.11 10.42
CA LYS A 70 26.25 -8.69 9.57
C LYS A 70 27.62 -8.61 10.25
N GLU A 71 27.87 -7.54 10.99
CA GLU A 71 29.15 -7.37 11.71
C GLU A 71 29.18 -8.15 13.03
N HIS A 72 28.05 -8.30 13.73
CA HIS A 72 27.98 -8.74 15.11
C HIS A 72 27.32 -10.11 15.31
N ASN A 73 26.48 -10.56 14.38
CA ASN A 73 25.68 -11.79 14.54
C ASN A 73 25.90 -12.86 13.43
N GLY A 74 26.89 -12.65 12.56
CA GLY A 74 27.28 -13.66 11.56
C GLY A 74 26.33 -13.75 10.35
N LEU A 75 25.48 -12.77 10.12
CA LEU A 75 24.71 -12.63 8.89
C LEU A 75 25.64 -12.62 7.68
N LYS A 76 25.38 -13.47 6.68
CA LYS A 76 26.26 -13.67 5.53
C LYS A 76 26.02 -12.66 4.42
N GLY A 77 24.81 -12.10 4.34
CA GLY A 77 24.48 -11.15 3.29
C GLY A 77 23.26 -10.30 3.55
N LEU A 78 23.31 -9.08 3.00
CA LEU A 78 22.27 -8.08 3.03
C LEU A 78 21.90 -7.69 1.60
N ILE A 79 20.65 -7.91 1.24
CA ILE A 79 20.07 -7.59 -0.08
C ILE A 79 19.06 -6.46 0.08
N VAL A 80 19.14 -5.44 -0.76
CA VAL A 80 18.19 -4.33 -0.78
C VAL A 80 17.40 -4.35 -2.08
N THR A 81 16.08 -4.27 -1.99
CA THR A 81 15.16 -4.23 -3.12
C THR A 81 14.05 -3.20 -2.90
N GLY A 82 13.14 -3.06 -3.86
CA GLY A 82 11.97 -2.20 -3.74
C GLY A 82 12.17 -0.78 -4.24
N CYS A 83 11.34 0.14 -3.73
CA CYS A 83 11.23 1.49 -4.27
C CYS A 83 12.50 2.33 -4.08
N LEU A 84 13.18 2.22 -2.93
CA LEU A 84 14.43 2.96 -2.69
C LEU A 84 15.53 2.42 -3.59
N ALA A 85 15.65 1.09 -3.71
CA ALA A 85 16.59 0.46 -4.62
C ALA A 85 16.38 0.91 -6.07
N GLU A 86 15.12 0.96 -6.55
CA GLU A 86 14.82 1.40 -7.92
C GLU A 86 15.14 2.88 -8.13
N ARG A 87 14.86 3.73 -7.13
CA ARG A 87 15.02 5.18 -7.24
C ARG A 87 16.49 5.60 -7.24
N TYR A 88 17.32 4.99 -6.40
CA TYR A 88 18.72 5.39 -6.17
C TYR A 88 19.76 4.42 -6.76
N ARG A 89 19.34 3.23 -7.19
CA ARG A 89 20.13 2.26 -7.94
C ARG A 89 21.52 2.00 -7.35
N GLU A 90 22.57 2.16 -8.15
CA GLU A 90 23.97 1.92 -7.74
C GLU A 90 24.43 2.86 -6.63
N GLN A 91 23.77 4.00 -6.43
CA GLN A 91 24.05 4.90 -5.31
C GLN A 91 23.86 4.22 -3.96
N VAL A 92 22.87 3.28 -3.86
CA VAL A 92 22.68 2.45 -2.66
C VAL A 92 23.96 1.70 -2.27
N LEU A 93 24.67 1.13 -3.24
CA LEU A 93 25.93 0.41 -2.98
C LEU A 93 27.11 1.32 -2.67
N THR A 94 27.06 2.57 -3.11
CA THR A 94 28.11 3.56 -2.87
C THR A 94 27.99 4.15 -1.48
N GLU A 95 26.77 4.53 -1.07
CA GLU A 95 26.49 5.15 0.22
C GLU A 95 26.37 4.14 1.36
N MET A 96 25.97 2.90 1.04
CA MET A 96 25.83 1.80 2.00
C MET A 96 26.69 0.59 1.55
N PRO A 97 28.01 0.65 1.79
CA PRO A 97 28.95 -0.40 1.34
C PRO A 97 28.72 -1.77 1.99
N GLU A 98 27.95 -1.87 3.06
CA GLU A 98 27.55 -3.10 3.75
C GLU A 98 26.58 -3.96 2.93
N VAL A 99 25.81 -3.34 2.02
CA VAL A 99 24.85 -4.01 1.14
C VAL A 99 25.58 -4.89 0.12
N ASP A 100 25.18 -6.14 -0.04
CA ASP A 100 25.82 -7.13 -0.93
C ASP A 100 25.18 -7.24 -2.30
N ALA A 101 23.86 -6.97 -2.38
CA ALA A 101 23.12 -6.97 -3.64
C ALA A 101 22.02 -5.91 -3.64
N VAL A 102 21.73 -5.37 -4.83
CA VAL A 102 20.64 -4.42 -5.05
C VAL A 102 19.80 -4.85 -6.24
N LEU A 103 18.47 -4.91 -6.04
CA LEU A 103 17.50 -5.19 -7.07
C LEU A 103 16.47 -4.07 -7.16
N GLY A 104 16.23 -3.55 -8.36
CA GLY A 104 15.08 -2.66 -8.63
C GLY A 104 13.75 -3.42 -8.63
N VAL A 105 12.66 -2.69 -8.72
CA VAL A 105 11.30 -3.26 -8.75
C VAL A 105 11.06 -4.21 -9.93
N GLY A 106 11.77 -4.03 -11.04
CA GLY A 106 11.77 -4.94 -12.17
C GLY A 106 12.58 -6.22 -11.94
N GLY A 107 13.45 -6.25 -10.93
CA GLY A 107 14.39 -7.33 -10.65
C GLY A 107 13.88 -8.39 -9.66
N ILE A 108 12.68 -8.30 -9.12
CA ILE A 108 12.18 -9.19 -8.04
C ILE A 108 12.22 -10.69 -8.40
N HIS A 109 12.04 -11.05 -9.68
CA HIS A 109 12.12 -12.43 -10.14
C HIS A 109 13.57 -12.99 -10.15
N GLN A 110 14.59 -12.14 -9.96
CA GLN A 110 15.99 -12.54 -9.85
C GLN A 110 16.43 -12.73 -8.39
N ILE A 111 15.49 -12.74 -7.45
CA ILE A 111 15.81 -12.80 -6.02
C ILE A 111 16.57 -14.07 -5.64
N VAL A 112 16.25 -15.20 -6.25
CA VAL A 112 16.97 -16.48 -6.02
C VAL A 112 18.42 -16.35 -6.47
N THR A 113 18.65 -15.82 -7.68
CA THR A 113 20.00 -15.58 -8.20
C THR A 113 20.79 -14.64 -7.29
N ALA A 114 20.14 -13.58 -6.80
CA ALA A 114 20.78 -12.62 -5.88
C ALA A 114 21.22 -13.30 -4.57
N VAL A 115 20.37 -14.15 -3.98
CA VAL A 115 20.71 -14.89 -2.76
C VAL A 115 21.85 -15.89 -3.02
N ASP A 116 21.81 -16.64 -4.14
CA ASP A 116 22.87 -17.58 -4.51
C ASP A 116 24.22 -16.85 -4.67
N GLU A 117 24.25 -15.74 -5.38
CA GLU A 117 25.49 -14.94 -5.60
C GLU A 117 26.03 -14.34 -4.29
N VAL A 118 25.16 -13.83 -3.41
CA VAL A 118 25.54 -13.29 -2.10
C VAL A 118 26.16 -14.39 -1.23
N LEU A 119 25.54 -15.58 -1.17
CA LEU A 119 26.06 -16.72 -0.41
C LEU A 119 27.38 -17.25 -1.00
N ALA A 120 27.50 -17.33 -2.32
CA ALA A 120 28.74 -17.74 -3.00
C ALA A 120 29.86 -16.76 -2.69
N ARG A 121 29.59 -15.46 -2.72
CA ARG A 121 30.54 -14.40 -2.36
C ARG A 121 30.95 -14.49 -0.90
N ALA A 122 30.02 -14.71 0.03
CA ALA A 122 30.34 -14.87 1.45
C ALA A 122 31.24 -16.09 1.72
N ALA A 123 31.08 -17.16 0.94
CA ALA A 123 31.91 -18.38 1.03
C ALA A 123 33.28 -18.24 0.33
N SER A 124 33.44 -17.28 -0.58
CA SER A 124 34.65 -17.05 -1.35
C SER A 124 35.75 -16.40 -0.49
N LYS A 125 36.99 -16.80 -0.74
CA LYS A 125 38.18 -16.11 -0.17
C LYS A 125 38.50 -14.80 -0.90
N GLU A 126 37.91 -14.57 -2.06
CA GLU A 126 38.06 -13.33 -2.84
C GLU A 126 37.07 -12.26 -2.38
N LYS A 127 37.49 -11.46 -1.41
CA LYS A 127 36.68 -10.33 -0.87
C LYS A 127 36.35 -9.22 -1.90
N LYS A 128 36.85 -9.31 -3.15
CA LYS A 128 36.71 -8.31 -4.21
C LYS A 128 35.77 -8.71 -5.34
N ALA A 129 35.02 -9.82 -5.21
CA ALA A 129 34.01 -10.16 -6.22
C ALA A 129 32.96 -9.02 -6.32
N PRO A 130 32.49 -8.67 -7.55
CA PRO A 130 31.49 -7.63 -7.73
C PRO A 130 30.21 -7.99 -6.97
N LYS A 131 29.53 -6.96 -6.49
CA LYS A 131 28.20 -7.10 -5.85
C LYS A 131 27.16 -7.40 -6.92
N PHE A 132 26.11 -8.14 -6.58
CA PHE A 132 25.03 -8.41 -7.50
C PHE A 132 24.15 -7.16 -7.68
N VAL A 133 23.86 -6.80 -8.94
CA VAL A 133 23.03 -5.66 -9.30
C VAL A 133 22.06 -6.08 -10.39
N CYS A 134 20.75 -5.83 -10.20
CA CYS A 134 19.74 -6.14 -11.18
C CYS A 134 18.67 -5.05 -11.28
N PHE A 135 18.68 -4.28 -12.36
CA PHE A 135 17.67 -3.27 -12.71
C PHE A 135 17.03 -3.67 -14.05
N ALA A 136 16.25 -4.74 -14.02
CA ALA A 136 15.49 -5.17 -15.19
C ALA A 136 14.42 -4.13 -15.56
N ASP A 137 13.99 -4.15 -16.82
CA ASP A 137 12.97 -3.22 -17.29
C ASP A 137 11.65 -3.48 -16.55
N LYS A 138 11.28 -2.50 -15.73
CA LYS A 138 10.05 -2.57 -14.94
C LYS A 138 8.78 -2.55 -15.78
N GLU A 139 8.84 -2.04 -17.03
CA GLU A 139 7.70 -2.02 -17.95
C GLU A 139 7.48 -3.38 -18.63
N GLU A 140 8.52 -4.25 -18.69
CA GLU A 140 8.45 -5.59 -19.27
C GLU A 140 8.30 -6.70 -18.21
N THR A 141 8.55 -6.38 -16.93
CA THR A 141 8.46 -7.36 -15.83
C THR A 141 7.03 -7.87 -15.68
N ALA A 142 6.89 -9.19 -15.56
CA ALA A 142 5.60 -9.83 -15.29
C ALA A 142 4.98 -9.29 -13.99
N LEU A 143 3.68 -9.10 -14.00
CA LEU A 143 2.90 -8.65 -12.84
C LEU A 143 2.18 -9.85 -12.22
N GLY A 144 2.13 -9.90 -10.88
CA GLY A 144 1.50 -11.02 -10.16
C GLY A 144 2.36 -12.29 -10.18
N GLY A 145 1.71 -13.44 -10.06
CA GLY A 145 2.33 -14.75 -9.96
C GLY A 145 1.95 -15.45 -8.65
N GLU A 146 2.37 -16.72 -8.50
CA GLU A 146 2.21 -17.45 -7.24
C GLU A 146 2.97 -16.75 -6.13
N ARG A 147 2.39 -16.70 -4.92
CA ARG A 147 2.98 -16.02 -3.78
C ARG A 147 2.68 -16.72 -2.45
N VAL A 148 3.50 -16.45 -1.46
CA VAL A 148 3.26 -16.85 -0.06
C VAL A 148 2.54 -15.70 0.61
N VAL A 149 1.26 -15.85 0.92
CA VAL A 149 0.46 -14.83 1.60
C VAL A 149 0.95 -14.68 3.05
N THR A 150 1.22 -13.45 3.47
CA THR A 150 1.76 -13.12 4.79
C THR A 150 0.83 -12.30 5.67
N THR A 151 -0.33 -11.94 5.16
CA THR A 151 -1.35 -11.11 5.83
C THR A 151 -2.30 -11.89 6.76
N GLY A 152 -1.97 -13.14 7.08
CA GLY A 152 -2.88 -14.08 7.76
C GLY A 152 -3.85 -14.77 6.78
N ASP A 153 -4.54 -15.79 7.27
CA ASP A 153 -5.40 -16.63 6.41
C ASP A 153 -6.73 -15.95 6.05
N HIS A 154 -7.06 -14.83 6.67
CA HIS A 154 -8.37 -14.20 6.56
C HIS A 154 -8.41 -13.00 5.61
N MET A 155 -7.29 -12.42 5.24
CA MET A 155 -7.22 -11.23 4.39
C MET A 155 -6.07 -11.31 3.39
N ALA A 156 -6.29 -10.80 2.18
CA ALA A 156 -5.22 -10.66 1.20
C ALA A 156 -5.36 -9.35 0.40
N TYR A 157 -4.21 -8.80 0.01
CA TYR A 157 -4.18 -7.76 -1.02
C TYR A 157 -4.10 -8.42 -2.40
N LEU A 158 -4.85 -7.91 -3.36
CA LEU A 158 -4.82 -8.35 -4.76
C LEU A 158 -4.41 -7.18 -5.65
N LYS A 159 -3.16 -7.21 -6.10
CA LYS A 159 -2.61 -6.17 -6.96
C LYS A 159 -3.12 -6.36 -8.39
N VAL A 160 -3.99 -5.44 -8.87
CA VAL A 160 -4.64 -5.53 -10.18
C VAL A 160 -3.89 -4.81 -11.29
N ALA A 161 -3.03 -3.85 -10.92
CA ALA A 161 -2.18 -3.11 -11.85
C ALA A 161 -0.92 -2.59 -11.15
N GLU A 162 0.08 -2.19 -11.92
CA GLU A 162 1.32 -1.58 -11.46
C GLU A 162 1.58 -0.29 -12.25
N GLY A 163 2.25 0.69 -11.60
CA GLY A 163 2.56 1.97 -12.22
C GLY A 163 1.38 2.94 -12.28
N CYS A 164 1.63 4.19 -12.69
CA CYS A 164 0.62 5.24 -12.69
C CYS A 164 0.85 6.27 -13.80
N ASN A 165 -0.22 6.66 -14.51
CA ASN A 165 -0.19 7.63 -15.58
C ASN A 165 -0.65 9.05 -15.17
N ASN A 166 -1.05 9.25 -13.91
CA ASN A 166 -1.61 10.54 -13.45
C ASN A 166 -0.60 11.69 -13.38
N ARG A 167 0.71 11.40 -13.25
CA ARG A 167 1.81 12.39 -13.27
C ARG A 167 1.60 13.57 -12.32
N CYS A 168 1.08 13.31 -11.11
CA CYS A 168 0.98 14.34 -10.09
C CYS A 168 2.36 14.93 -9.78
N THR A 169 2.45 16.27 -9.67
CA THR A 169 3.75 16.97 -9.59
C THR A 169 4.56 16.67 -8.33
N TYR A 170 3.92 16.17 -7.28
CA TYR A 170 4.55 15.78 -6.02
C TYR A 170 4.96 14.30 -5.95
N CYS A 171 4.68 13.51 -6.99
CA CYS A 171 4.67 12.05 -6.89
C CYS A 171 5.82 11.40 -7.68
N ALA A 172 6.65 10.63 -6.98
CA ALA A 172 7.76 9.89 -7.57
C ALA A 172 7.35 8.53 -8.19
N ILE A 173 6.08 8.09 -8.05
CA ILE A 173 5.63 6.77 -8.50
C ILE A 173 5.88 6.51 -9.99
N PRO A 174 5.61 7.43 -10.94
CA PRO A 174 5.89 7.16 -12.35
C PRO A 174 7.38 6.88 -12.64
N MET A 175 8.29 7.49 -11.88
CA MET A 175 9.72 7.25 -12.00
C MET A 175 10.11 5.89 -11.40
N ILE A 176 9.51 5.52 -10.26
CA ILE A 176 9.86 4.29 -9.52
C ILE A 176 9.17 3.07 -10.15
N ARG A 177 7.85 3.13 -10.39
CA ARG A 177 7.01 2.00 -10.80
C ARG A 177 6.63 2.01 -12.29
N GLY A 178 7.00 3.06 -13.03
CA GLY A 178 6.74 3.19 -14.47
C GLY A 178 5.30 3.58 -14.79
N LYS A 179 4.94 3.39 -16.08
CA LYS A 179 3.59 3.61 -16.58
C LYS A 179 2.64 2.55 -16.05
N MET A 180 1.36 2.90 -16.00
CA MET A 180 0.33 1.96 -15.60
C MET A 180 0.29 0.75 -16.55
N ARG A 181 0.29 -0.44 -15.97
CA ARG A 181 0.11 -1.73 -16.64
C ARG A 181 -0.89 -2.56 -15.83
N SER A 182 -2.04 -2.81 -16.42
CA SER A 182 -3.06 -3.67 -15.83
C SER A 182 -2.71 -5.14 -16.04
N ARG A 183 -3.03 -5.97 -15.07
CA ARG A 183 -3.05 -7.44 -15.23
C ARG A 183 -4.29 -7.84 -16.02
N THR A 184 -4.25 -8.95 -16.71
CA THR A 184 -5.45 -9.47 -17.41
C THR A 184 -6.52 -9.90 -16.40
N MET A 185 -7.80 -9.76 -16.75
CA MET A 185 -8.89 -10.22 -15.86
C MET A 185 -8.74 -11.69 -15.52
N LYS A 186 -8.34 -12.52 -16.49
CA LYS A 186 -8.12 -13.95 -16.29
C LYS A 186 -7.09 -14.22 -15.19
N ASP A 187 -5.93 -13.59 -15.28
CA ASP A 187 -4.85 -13.76 -14.31
C ASP A 187 -5.26 -13.33 -12.89
N ILE A 188 -5.99 -12.20 -12.77
CA ILE A 188 -6.49 -11.71 -11.48
C ILE A 188 -7.55 -12.66 -10.89
N ILE A 189 -8.46 -13.19 -11.71
CA ILE A 189 -9.51 -14.11 -11.27
C ILE A 189 -8.91 -15.46 -10.86
N GLU A 190 -7.90 -15.94 -11.57
CA GLU A 190 -7.17 -17.16 -11.19
C GLU A 190 -6.51 -17.00 -9.82
N GLU A 191 -5.84 -15.87 -9.56
CA GLU A 191 -5.25 -15.59 -8.24
C GLU A 191 -6.34 -15.42 -7.15
N ALA A 192 -7.44 -14.71 -7.44
CA ALA A 192 -8.55 -14.58 -6.49
C ALA A 192 -9.16 -15.96 -6.13
N THR A 193 -9.26 -16.87 -7.10
CA THR A 193 -9.75 -18.24 -6.87
C THR A 193 -8.77 -19.03 -6.00
N MET A 194 -7.49 -18.89 -6.21
CA MET A 194 -6.48 -19.48 -5.33
C MET A 194 -6.61 -18.97 -3.89
N LEU A 195 -6.76 -17.66 -3.70
CA LEU A 195 -6.95 -17.04 -2.39
C LEU A 195 -8.25 -17.50 -1.70
N ASP A 196 -9.35 -17.70 -2.46
CA ASP A 196 -10.59 -18.29 -1.95
C ASP A 196 -10.36 -19.72 -1.42
N THR A 197 -9.61 -20.55 -2.15
CA THR A 197 -9.26 -21.91 -1.70
C THR A 197 -8.38 -21.94 -0.45
N MET A 198 -7.62 -20.88 -0.21
CA MET A 198 -6.83 -20.69 1.01
C MET A 198 -7.67 -20.23 2.21
N GLY A 199 -8.94 -19.87 1.99
CA GLY A 199 -9.87 -19.47 3.04
C GLY A 199 -9.96 -17.96 3.29
N VAL A 200 -9.36 -17.14 2.43
CA VAL A 200 -9.42 -15.66 2.54
C VAL A 200 -10.86 -15.16 2.62
N LYS A 201 -11.12 -14.27 3.57
CA LYS A 201 -12.44 -13.67 3.84
C LYS A 201 -12.54 -12.23 3.31
N GLU A 202 -11.43 -11.52 3.22
CA GLU A 202 -11.40 -10.16 2.70
C GLU A 202 -10.34 -10.03 1.61
N LEU A 203 -10.74 -9.53 0.44
CA LEU A 203 -9.87 -9.25 -0.68
C LEU A 203 -9.81 -7.74 -0.91
N ASN A 204 -8.63 -7.18 -0.73
CA ASN A 204 -8.38 -5.76 -0.95
C ASN A 204 -7.81 -5.55 -2.36
N LEU A 205 -8.59 -4.98 -3.28
CA LEU A 205 -8.12 -4.65 -4.62
C LEU A 205 -7.26 -3.39 -4.59
N ILE A 206 -6.02 -3.51 -5.06
CA ILE A 206 -5.03 -2.44 -5.00
C ILE A 206 -4.30 -2.23 -6.32
N ALA A 207 -3.99 -0.96 -6.59
CA ALA A 207 -3.03 -0.48 -7.57
C ALA A 207 -2.52 0.89 -7.10
N GLN A 208 -1.72 1.60 -7.90
CA GLN A 208 -1.44 3.01 -7.66
C GLN A 208 -2.64 3.89 -8.03
N ASP A 209 -3.49 3.39 -8.94
CA ASP A 209 -4.80 3.94 -9.31
C ASP A 209 -5.71 2.78 -9.70
N THR A 210 -6.43 2.25 -8.73
CA THR A 210 -7.29 1.08 -8.91
C THR A 210 -8.47 1.39 -9.83
N SER A 211 -9.00 2.60 -9.76
CA SER A 211 -10.14 3.04 -10.58
C SER A 211 -9.82 3.13 -12.09
N ALA A 212 -8.53 3.23 -12.44
CA ALA A 212 -8.09 3.26 -13.84
C ALA A 212 -7.90 1.86 -14.46
N TYR A 213 -8.15 0.78 -13.71
CA TYR A 213 -7.95 -0.59 -14.19
C TYR A 213 -8.56 -0.85 -15.56
N GLY A 214 -7.76 -1.43 -16.45
CA GLY A 214 -8.16 -1.88 -17.77
C GLY A 214 -8.03 -0.84 -18.88
N ILE A 215 -7.80 0.43 -18.57
CA ILE A 215 -7.72 1.49 -19.60
C ILE A 215 -6.62 1.23 -20.63
N ASP A 216 -5.49 0.68 -20.20
CA ASP A 216 -4.34 0.35 -21.04
C ASP A 216 -4.54 -0.95 -21.84
N LEU A 217 -5.23 -1.95 -21.29
CA LEU A 217 -5.46 -3.24 -21.94
C LEU A 217 -6.73 -3.28 -22.81
N TYR A 218 -7.81 -2.62 -22.34
CA TYR A 218 -9.15 -2.77 -22.94
C TYR A 218 -9.70 -1.46 -23.50
N GLY A 219 -8.96 -0.34 -23.35
CA GLY A 219 -9.37 0.97 -23.84
C GLY A 219 -10.52 1.62 -23.05
N LYS A 220 -10.91 1.03 -21.91
CA LYS A 220 -11.96 1.53 -21.00
C LYS A 220 -11.66 1.17 -19.55
N TYR A 221 -12.31 1.83 -18.62
CA TYR A 221 -12.25 1.48 -17.19
C TYR A 221 -13.07 0.21 -16.94
N CYS A 222 -12.40 -0.86 -16.51
CA CYS A 222 -12.97 -2.19 -16.38
C CYS A 222 -13.06 -2.69 -14.93
N LEU A 223 -12.92 -1.82 -13.93
CA LEU A 223 -12.99 -2.22 -12.53
C LEU A 223 -14.32 -2.88 -12.16
N PRO A 224 -15.51 -2.39 -12.61
CA PRO A 224 -16.78 -3.05 -12.33
C PRO A 224 -16.85 -4.46 -12.92
N GLU A 225 -16.39 -4.66 -14.15
CA GLU A 225 -16.36 -5.98 -14.79
C GLU A 225 -15.42 -6.94 -14.07
N LEU A 226 -14.27 -6.45 -13.63
CA LEU A 226 -13.32 -7.25 -12.83
C LEU A 226 -13.94 -7.70 -11.52
N ILE A 227 -14.61 -6.79 -10.80
CA ILE A 227 -15.30 -7.11 -9.54
C ILE A 227 -16.34 -8.22 -9.76
N ARG A 228 -17.19 -8.11 -10.80
CA ARG A 228 -18.15 -9.15 -11.17
C ARG A 228 -17.45 -10.47 -11.45
N GLY A 229 -16.39 -10.48 -12.26
CA GLY A 229 -15.62 -11.68 -12.56
C GLY A 229 -15.05 -12.37 -11.31
N ILE A 230 -14.55 -11.60 -10.34
CA ILE A 230 -14.08 -12.12 -9.07
C ILE A 230 -15.24 -12.68 -8.26
N THR A 231 -16.37 -11.96 -8.16
CA THR A 231 -17.53 -12.42 -7.40
C THR A 231 -18.21 -13.65 -8.02
N ASP A 232 -18.19 -13.80 -9.33
CA ASP A 232 -18.72 -14.98 -10.01
C ASP A 232 -17.83 -16.22 -9.81
N ALA A 233 -16.52 -16.04 -9.69
CA ALA A 233 -15.54 -17.11 -9.60
C ALA A 233 -15.19 -17.56 -8.17
N THR A 234 -15.51 -16.75 -7.14
CA THR A 234 -15.10 -16.99 -5.75
C THR A 234 -16.27 -16.89 -4.78
N ASN A 235 -16.08 -17.32 -3.53
CA ASN A 235 -17.02 -17.12 -2.42
C ASN A 235 -16.53 -16.11 -1.39
N ILE A 236 -15.46 -15.37 -1.67
CA ILE A 236 -14.87 -14.38 -0.73
C ILE A 236 -15.96 -13.36 -0.36
N PRO A 237 -16.29 -13.22 0.93
CA PRO A 237 -17.43 -12.39 1.35
C PRO A 237 -17.20 -10.90 1.26
N TRP A 238 -15.94 -10.43 1.38
CA TRP A 238 -15.61 -9.01 1.38
C TRP A 238 -14.62 -8.67 0.26
N ILE A 239 -15.01 -7.77 -0.62
CA ILE A 239 -14.15 -7.14 -1.62
C ILE A 239 -14.10 -5.65 -1.31
N ARG A 240 -12.89 -5.14 -1.05
CA ARG A 240 -12.63 -3.73 -0.70
C ARG A 240 -11.84 -3.04 -1.80
N LEU A 241 -12.18 -1.78 -2.06
CA LEU A 241 -11.54 -0.94 -3.07
C LEU A 241 -10.66 0.11 -2.38
N LEU A 242 -9.37 0.08 -2.68
CA LEU A 242 -8.40 1.06 -2.18
C LEU A 242 -7.73 1.80 -3.34
N TYR A 243 -7.29 3.04 -3.09
CA TYR A 243 -6.55 3.87 -4.05
C TYR A 243 -7.34 4.20 -5.32
N CYS A 244 -8.58 4.68 -5.19
CA CYS A 244 -9.41 5.13 -6.30
C CYS A 244 -9.29 6.66 -6.49
N TYR A 245 -9.30 7.11 -7.74
CA TYR A 245 -9.25 8.54 -8.05
C TYR A 245 -10.66 9.11 -8.25
N PRO A 246 -10.96 10.32 -7.70
CA PRO A 246 -12.30 10.92 -7.79
C PRO A 246 -12.81 11.10 -9.22
N ASP A 247 -11.92 11.45 -10.16
CA ASP A 247 -12.25 11.66 -11.58
C ASP A 247 -12.65 10.40 -12.34
N LYS A 248 -12.50 9.21 -11.73
CA LYS A 248 -12.82 7.91 -12.32
C LYS A 248 -13.94 7.16 -11.61
N ILE A 249 -14.69 7.86 -10.75
CA ILE A 249 -15.88 7.30 -10.08
C ILE A 249 -17.05 7.35 -11.06
N THR A 250 -17.15 6.29 -11.88
CA THR A 250 -18.22 6.15 -12.89
C THR A 250 -19.53 5.70 -12.25
N ASP A 251 -20.65 5.99 -12.91
CA ASP A 251 -21.97 5.54 -12.44
C ASP A 251 -22.05 4.01 -12.39
N GLU A 252 -21.35 3.32 -13.28
CA GLU A 252 -21.26 1.86 -13.29
C GLU A 252 -20.52 1.33 -12.05
N LEU A 253 -19.42 1.98 -11.63
CA LEU A 253 -18.72 1.61 -10.41
C LEU A 253 -19.58 1.87 -9.17
N VAL A 254 -20.30 2.99 -9.13
CA VAL A 254 -21.25 3.31 -8.04
C VAL A 254 -22.35 2.25 -7.96
N ALA A 255 -22.90 1.84 -9.10
CA ALA A 255 -23.90 0.77 -9.18
C ALA A 255 -23.34 -0.57 -8.68
N GLU A 256 -22.13 -0.94 -9.10
CA GLU A 256 -21.46 -2.17 -8.67
C GLU A 256 -21.24 -2.18 -7.15
N ILE A 257 -20.74 -1.09 -6.57
CA ILE A 257 -20.57 -0.99 -5.11
C ILE A 257 -21.90 -1.06 -4.39
N ARG A 258 -22.96 -0.43 -4.93
CA ARG A 258 -24.29 -0.42 -4.30
C ARG A 258 -24.97 -1.78 -4.33
N ASP A 259 -24.95 -2.44 -5.49
CA ASP A 259 -25.82 -3.58 -5.79
C ASP A 259 -25.16 -4.95 -5.52
N ASN A 260 -23.81 -4.99 -5.54
CA ASN A 260 -23.07 -6.20 -5.21
C ASN A 260 -22.91 -6.34 -3.68
N PRO A 261 -23.52 -7.38 -3.04
CA PRO A 261 -23.49 -7.52 -1.59
C PRO A 261 -22.11 -7.89 -1.04
N ARG A 262 -21.20 -8.39 -1.87
CA ARG A 262 -19.83 -8.74 -1.46
C ARG A 262 -18.85 -7.57 -1.57
N VAL A 263 -19.22 -6.51 -2.29
CA VAL A 263 -18.43 -5.27 -2.26
C VAL A 263 -18.78 -4.51 -0.99
N VAL A 264 -17.81 -4.38 -0.10
CA VAL A 264 -18.01 -3.63 1.15
C VAL A 264 -18.31 -2.17 0.84
N LYS A 265 -19.21 -1.57 1.63
CA LYS A 265 -19.61 -0.16 1.45
C LYS A 265 -18.54 0.77 1.99
N TYR A 266 -17.35 0.67 1.41
CA TYR A 266 -16.15 1.42 1.74
C TYR A 266 -15.35 1.68 0.47
N ILE A 267 -14.85 2.91 0.31
CA ILE A 267 -13.93 3.25 -0.78
C ILE A 267 -12.89 4.27 -0.31
N ASP A 268 -11.65 4.11 -0.74
CA ASP A 268 -10.57 5.07 -0.53
C ASP A 268 -10.40 5.93 -1.79
N ILE A 269 -10.69 7.24 -1.65
CA ILE A 269 -10.65 8.25 -2.73
C ILE A 269 -9.78 9.45 -2.34
N PRO A 270 -8.45 9.37 -2.41
CA PRO A 270 -7.56 10.46 -2.06
C PRO A 270 -7.83 11.72 -2.89
N ILE A 271 -8.41 12.76 -2.28
CA ILE A 271 -8.71 14.03 -2.96
C ILE A 271 -7.48 14.91 -3.12
N GLN A 272 -6.56 14.82 -2.18
CA GLN A 272 -5.33 15.59 -1.98
C GLN A 272 -5.59 17.06 -1.61
N HIS A 273 -6.45 17.77 -2.29
CA HIS A 273 -6.90 19.12 -1.99
C HIS A 273 -8.28 19.39 -2.57
N ILE A 274 -8.87 20.60 -2.31
CA ILE A 274 -10.16 21.01 -2.87
C ILE A 274 -10.09 22.34 -3.63
N SER A 275 -9.03 23.15 -3.46
CA SER A 275 -8.80 24.34 -4.26
C SER A 275 -8.45 23.98 -5.70
N ASP A 276 -9.13 24.56 -6.68
CA ASP A 276 -8.85 24.32 -8.10
C ASP A 276 -7.42 24.76 -8.49
N ASP A 277 -6.91 25.82 -7.87
CA ASP A 277 -5.57 26.32 -8.14
C ASP A 277 -4.50 25.38 -7.58
N VAL A 278 -4.69 24.83 -6.38
CA VAL A 278 -3.79 23.84 -5.79
C VAL A 278 -3.84 22.54 -6.62
N LEU A 279 -5.03 22.04 -6.95
CA LEU A 279 -5.20 20.83 -7.77
C LEU A 279 -4.52 20.98 -9.14
N ARG A 280 -4.59 22.14 -9.75
CA ARG A 280 -3.90 22.43 -11.01
C ARG A 280 -2.39 22.42 -10.85
N ARG A 281 -1.85 23.07 -9.80
CA ARG A 281 -0.41 23.00 -9.47
C ARG A 281 0.06 21.57 -9.16
N MET A 282 -0.77 20.77 -8.51
CA MET A 282 -0.55 19.36 -8.26
C MET A 282 -0.63 18.48 -9.52
N ASN A 283 -1.06 19.04 -10.65
CA ASN A 283 -1.40 18.31 -11.89
C ASN A 283 -2.39 17.15 -11.61
N ARG A 284 -3.37 17.41 -10.73
CA ARG A 284 -4.47 16.47 -10.46
C ARG A 284 -5.51 16.60 -11.57
N HIS A 285 -5.96 15.45 -12.08
CA HIS A 285 -7.09 15.43 -13.00
C HIS A 285 -8.38 15.75 -12.25
N GLY A 286 -9.23 16.59 -12.85
CA GLY A 286 -10.45 17.07 -12.24
C GLY A 286 -10.29 18.41 -11.51
N ASN A 287 -11.34 18.80 -10.81
CA ASN A 287 -11.46 20.04 -10.08
C ASN A 287 -12.36 19.85 -8.85
N ALA A 288 -12.55 20.91 -8.04
CA ALA A 288 -13.41 20.87 -6.85
C ALA A 288 -14.84 20.40 -7.14
N ALA A 289 -15.41 20.82 -8.27
CA ALA A 289 -16.77 20.42 -8.65
C ALA A 289 -16.87 18.91 -8.90
N MET A 290 -15.91 18.34 -9.60
CA MET A 290 -15.82 16.89 -9.87
C MET A 290 -15.62 16.08 -8.59
N ILE A 291 -14.77 16.54 -7.67
CA ILE A 291 -14.57 15.89 -6.37
C ILE A 291 -15.89 15.89 -5.58
N ARG A 292 -16.59 17.04 -5.52
CA ARG A 292 -17.89 17.14 -4.84
C ARG A 292 -18.94 16.24 -5.49
N GLU A 293 -18.96 16.13 -6.81
CA GLU A 293 -19.85 15.24 -7.55
C GLU A 293 -19.55 13.77 -7.22
N ALA A 294 -18.29 13.35 -7.24
CA ALA A 294 -17.89 11.99 -6.88
C ALA A 294 -18.31 11.63 -5.45
N VAL A 295 -18.08 12.53 -4.49
CA VAL A 295 -18.53 12.36 -3.10
C VAL A 295 -20.06 12.25 -3.03
N ALA A 296 -20.79 13.14 -3.72
CA ALA A 296 -22.24 13.11 -3.74
C ALA A 296 -22.80 11.80 -4.34
N LYS A 297 -22.22 11.31 -5.45
CA LYS A 297 -22.60 10.02 -6.06
C LYS A 297 -22.40 8.84 -5.09
N LEU A 298 -21.26 8.78 -4.44
CA LEU A 298 -20.96 7.72 -3.47
C LEU A 298 -21.88 7.79 -2.24
N ARG A 299 -22.24 8.99 -1.78
CA ARG A 299 -23.20 9.20 -0.67
C ARG A 299 -24.63 8.74 -0.99
N THR A 300 -24.96 8.47 -2.24
CA THR A 300 -26.25 7.83 -2.59
C THR A 300 -26.33 6.35 -2.16
N ILE A 301 -25.20 5.72 -1.84
CA ILE A 301 -25.12 4.33 -1.39
C ILE A 301 -25.35 4.28 0.12
N PRO A 302 -26.41 3.59 0.61
CA PRO A 302 -26.65 3.46 2.04
C PRO A 302 -25.48 2.84 2.80
N GLY A 303 -25.09 3.44 3.90
CA GLY A 303 -24.00 2.95 4.76
C GLY A 303 -22.59 3.12 4.17
N MET A 304 -22.44 3.89 3.09
CA MET A 304 -21.14 4.13 2.46
C MET A 304 -20.19 4.86 3.37
N VAL A 305 -19.02 4.28 3.58
CA VAL A 305 -17.87 4.84 4.28
C VAL A 305 -16.88 5.38 3.25
N LEU A 306 -16.57 6.65 3.34
CA LEU A 306 -15.57 7.29 2.48
C LEU A 306 -14.28 7.50 3.27
N ARG A 307 -13.20 6.93 2.74
CA ARG A 307 -11.85 7.28 3.16
C ARG A 307 -11.25 8.26 2.18
N SER A 308 -10.53 9.24 2.69
CA SER A 308 -9.81 10.19 1.85
C SER A 308 -8.48 10.61 2.46
N THR A 309 -7.69 11.30 1.65
CA THR A 309 -6.39 11.82 2.06
C THR A 309 -6.19 13.21 1.45
N ALA A 310 -5.56 14.12 2.22
CA ALA A 310 -5.14 15.43 1.73
C ALA A 310 -3.64 15.66 1.97
N ILE A 311 -3.07 16.58 1.17
CA ILE A 311 -1.72 17.12 1.34
C ILE A 311 -1.86 18.60 1.67
N VAL A 312 -1.28 19.02 2.79
CA VAL A 312 -1.21 20.42 3.22
C VAL A 312 0.18 21.00 3.04
N GLY A 313 0.26 22.33 2.87
CA GLY A 313 1.54 22.99 2.68
C GLY A 313 2.17 22.75 1.32
N PHE A 314 1.37 22.47 0.30
CA PHE A 314 1.84 22.38 -1.08
C PHE A 314 2.39 23.74 -1.55
N PRO A 315 3.47 23.81 -2.38
CA PRO A 315 4.05 25.07 -2.81
C PRO A 315 3.02 26.08 -3.33
N GLY A 316 3.04 27.28 -2.75
CA GLY A 316 2.11 28.36 -3.05
C GLY A 316 0.69 28.20 -2.50
N GLU A 317 0.41 27.21 -1.65
CA GLU A 317 -0.88 27.09 -0.95
C GLU A 317 -1.09 28.28 -0.02
N THR A 318 -2.17 29.01 -0.21
CA THR A 318 -2.55 30.18 0.60
C THR A 318 -3.40 29.77 1.81
N ASP A 319 -3.51 30.65 2.82
CA ASP A 319 -4.37 30.40 3.97
C ASP A 319 -5.84 30.26 3.56
N ALA A 320 -6.30 31.03 2.58
CA ALA A 320 -7.68 30.95 2.08
C ALA A 320 -7.98 29.56 1.43
N GLU A 321 -7.03 29.01 0.67
CA GLU A 321 -7.15 27.68 0.07
C GLU A 321 -7.13 26.59 1.15
N PHE A 322 -6.28 26.73 2.17
CA PHE A 322 -6.27 25.83 3.30
C PHE A 322 -7.57 25.86 4.10
N GLU A 323 -8.12 27.07 4.38
CA GLU A 323 -9.43 27.22 5.02
C GLU A 323 -10.57 26.61 4.20
N GLU A 324 -10.49 26.69 2.86
CA GLU A 324 -11.44 26.02 1.97
C GLU A 324 -11.38 24.51 2.14
N LEU A 325 -10.17 23.93 2.24
CA LEU A 325 -9.97 22.50 2.51
C LEU A 325 -10.61 22.11 3.85
N CYS A 326 -10.34 22.85 4.91
CA CYS A 326 -10.93 22.60 6.24
C CYS A 326 -12.48 22.64 6.22
N ARG A 327 -13.06 23.61 5.50
CA ARG A 327 -14.53 23.67 5.32
C ARG A 327 -15.05 22.46 4.59
N PHE A 328 -14.40 22.07 3.51
CA PHE A 328 -14.81 20.91 2.72
C PHE A 328 -14.76 19.60 3.51
N ILE A 329 -13.74 19.37 4.35
CA ILE A 329 -13.66 18.17 5.18
C ILE A 329 -14.85 18.10 6.16
N LYS A 330 -15.24 19.23 6.77
CA LYS A 330 -16.46 19.33 7.62
C LYS A 330 -17.75 19.02 6.86
N GLU A 331 -17.84 19.48 5.61
CA GLU A 331 -19.02 19.29 4.74
C GLU A 331 -19.12 17.84 4.24
N ALA A 332 -18.02 17.29 3.72
CA ALA A 332 -17.95 15.96 3.12
C ALA A 332 -18.10 14.85 4.15
N LYS A 333 -17.69 15.12 5.41
CA LYS A 333 -17.77 14.18 6.55
C LYS A 333 -17.16 12.82 6.22
N PHE A 334 -15.91 12.82 5.75
CA PHE A 334 -15.20 11.56 5.53
C PHE A 334 -15.09 10.81 6.87
N GLU A 335 -15.61 9.59 6.91
CA GLU A 335 -15.56 8.74 8.11
C GLU A 335 -14.13 8.35 8.47
N ARG A 336 -13.31 8.18 7.44
CA ARG A 336 -11.88 7.89 7.54
C ARG A 336 -11.11 8.93 6.73
N PHE A 337 -10.15 9.58 7.36
CA PHE A 337 -9.38 10.61 6.69
C PHE A 337 -7.99 10.73 7.30
N GLY A 338 -7.00 10.93 6.43
CA GLY A 338 -5.64 11.25 6.82
C GLY A 338 -5.12 12.47 6.09
N ALA A 339 -4.16 13.15 6.67
CA ALA A 339 -3.43 14.23 6.02
C ALA A 339 -1.93 13.91 6.00
N PHE A 340 -1.23 14.54 5.07
CA PHE A 340 0.22 14.57 5.02
C PHE A 340 0.67 16.01 4.82
N THR A 341 1.79 16.38 5.43
CA THR A 341 2.52 17.57 5.01
C THR A 341 3.14 17.30 3.65
N TYR A 342 3.22 18.30 2.78
CA TYR A 342 3.92 18.15 1.51
C TYR A 342 5.40 17.80 1.74
N SER A 343 5.82 16.66 1.22
CA SER A 343 7.22 16.23 1.21
C SER A 343 7.87 16.68 -0.09
N ARG A 344 8.95 17.44 0.01
CA ARG A 344 9.73 17.94 -1.13
C ARG A 344 10.62 16.84 -1.67
N GLU A 345 10.10 16.08 -2.64
CA GLU A 345 10.77 14.90 -3.18
C GLU A 345 11.60 15.23 -4.42
N GLU A 346 12.90 14.85 -4.38
CA GLU A 346 13.84 14.99 -5.49
C GLU A 346 13.26 14.40 -6.80
N ASP A 347 13.63 14.97 -7.92
CA ASP A 347 13.22 14.55 -9.26
C ASP A 347 11.71 14.65 -9.54
N THR A 348 10.92 15.18 -8.61
CA THR A 348 9.51 15.51 -8.86
C THR A 348 9.38 16.97 -9.33
N PRO A 349 8.43 17.30 -10.23
CA PRO A 349 8.26 18.68 -10.69
C PRO A 349 8.05 19.69 -9.57
N ALA A 350 7.32 19.32 -8.50
CA ALA A 350 7.04 20.21 -7.39
C ALA A 350 8.26 20.50 -6.51
N TYR A 351 9.35 19.74 -6.64
CA TYR A 351 10.60 19.99 -5.93
C TYR A 351 11.16 21.40 -6.24
N ASP A 352 11.08 21.81 -7.51
CA ASP A 352 11.61 23.08 -8.00
C ASP A 352 10.57 24.20 -8.04
N PHE A 353 9.36 23.96 -7.57
CA PHE A 353 8.34 25.01 -7.53
C PHE A 353 8.77 26.16 -6.62
N PRO A 354 8.54 27.42 -7.00
CA PRO A 354 8.67 28.55 -6.12
C PRO A 354 7.68 28.47 -4.95
N ASP A 355 7.81 29.39 -4.01
CA ASP A 355 6.87 29.57 -2.90
C ASP A 355 6.71 28.30 -2.03
N GLN A 356 7.82 27.60 -1.78
CA GLN A 356 7.88 26.50 -0.81
C GLN A 356 7.42 26.99 0.56
N ILE A 357 6.53 26.24 1.19
CA ILE A 357 5.98 26.56 2.50
C ILE A 357 6.95 26.10 3.60
N ASP A 358 7.10 26.92 4.63
CA ASP A 358 7.90 26.58 5.81
C ASP A 358 7.37 25.32 6.51
N GLU A 359 8.28 24.48 7.02
CA GLU A 359 7.90 23.19 7.63
C GLU A 359 7.00 23.37 8.86
N GLN A 360 7.19 24.44 9.66
CA GLN A 360 6.33 24.71 10.80
C GLN A 360 4.91 25.07 10.34
N VAL A 361 4.77 25.86 9.28
CA VAL A 361 3.45 26.21 8.71
C VAL A 361 2.74 24.95 8.17
N LYS A 362 3.48 24.05 7.52
CA LYS A 362 2.94 22.75 7.08
C LYS A 362 2.43 21.93 8.28
N GLN A 363 3.20 21.87 9.35
CA GLN A 363 2.82 21.15 10.56
C GLN A 363 1.60 21.78 11.23
N ASP A 364 1.56 23.09 11.36
CA ASP A 364 0.42 23.82 11.94
C ASP A 364 -0.88 23.55 11.14
N ARG A 365 -0.79 23.57 9.80
CA ARG A 365 -1.93 23.23 8.92
C ARG A 365 -2.34 21.77 9.07
N TYR A 366 -1.40 20.84 9.17
CA TYR A 366 -1.66 19.44 9.43
C TYR A 366 -2.44 19.26 10.73
N ASP A 367 -1.97 19.87 11.83
CA ASP A 367 -2.59 19.74 13.15
C ASP A 367 -4.02 20.30 13.16
N VAL A 368 -4.25 21.47 12.55
CA VAL A 368 -5.58 22.08 12.42
C VAL A 368 -6.52 21.20 11.59
N LEU A 369 -6.03 20.64 10.48
CA LEU A 369 -6.84 19.78 9.61
C LEU A 369 -7.19 18.47 10.32
N MET A 370 -6.24 17.86 11.01
CA MET A 370 -6.46 16.59 11.74
C MET A 370 -7.36 16.80 12.96
N GLN A 371 -7.29 17.96 13.63
CA GLN A 371 -8.24 18.31 14.69
C GLN A 371 -9.65 18.52 14.14
N THR A 372 -9.76 19.11 12.96
CA THR A 372 -11.03 19.23 12.25
C THR A 372 -11.65 17.87 11.94
N GLN A 373 -10.85 16.93 11.49
CA GLN A 373 -11.26 15.57 11.18
C GLN A 373 -11.62 14.76 12.43
N LEU A 374 -10.93 14.97 13.55
CA LEU A 374 -11.21 14.25 14.80
C LEU A 374 -12.69 14.40 15.20
N ALA A 375 -13.25 15.61 15.14
CA ALA A 375 -14.65 15.85 15.44
C ALA A 375 -15.61 15.09 14.51
N VAL A 376 -15.24 14.94 13.24
CA VAL A 376 -16.03 14.15 12.25
C VAL A 376 -15.97 12.66 12.60
N SER A 377 -14.78 12.14 12.92
CA SER A 377 -14.59 10.74 13.30
C SER A 377 -15.31 10.38 14.61
N GLU A 378 -15.27 11.27 15.62
CA GLU A 378 -15.99 11.10 16.87
C GLU A 378 -17.50 11.03 16.63
N ALA A 379 -18.06 11.99 15.89
CA ALA A 379 -19.49 12.01 15.56
C ALA A 379 -19.92 10.74 14.79
N TYR A 380 -19.07 10.24 13.88
CA TYR A 380 -19.32 8.99 13.19
C TYR A 380 -19.33 7.81 14.14
N ASN A 381 -18.32 7.68 15.02
CA ASN A 381 -18.23 6.59 15.98
C ASN A 381 -19.41 6.62 16.97
N GLU A 382 -19.81 7.80 17.47
CA GLU A 382 -20.98 7.95 18.31
C GLU A 382 -22.28 7.51 17.61
N SER A 383 -22.42 7.81 16.32
CA SER A 383 -23.59 7.39 15.53
C SER A 383 -23.73 5.87 15.38
N ARG A 384 -22.66 5.13 15.68
CA ARG A 384 -22.63 3.65 15.62
C ARG A 384 -22.99 2.96 16.92
N ILE A 385 -23.11 3.70 18.03
CA ILE A 385 -23.48 3.16 19.32
C ILE A 385 -24.89 2.54 19.25
N GLY A 386 -25.00 1.28 19.68
CA GLY A 386 -26.24 0.51 19.61
C GLY A 386 -26.50 -0.21 18.28
N GLN A 387 -25.64 -0.04 17.28
CA GLN A 387 -25.72 -0.79 16.03
C GLN A 387 -25.11 -2.19 16.19
N VAL A 388 -25.64 -3.17 15.44
CA VAL A 388 -25.05 -4.50 15.30
C VAL A 388 -24.13 -4.50 14.08
N LEU A 389 -22.89 -4.93 14.28
CA LEU A 389 -21.86 -4.97 13.24
C LEU A 389 -21.41 -6.40 13.00
N HIS A 390 -21.15 -6.74 11.74
CA HIS A 390 -20.37 -7.92 11.39
C HIS A 390 -18.90 -7.55 11.49
N VAL A 391 -18.15 -8.28 12.32
CA VAL A 391 -16.73 -8.04 12.55
C VAL A 391 -15.96 -9.29 12.14
N LEU A 392 -14.97 -9.10 11.27
CA LEU A 392 -13.97 -10.12 10.95
C LEU A 392 -12.95 -10.13 12.08
N CYS A 393 -12.87 -11.23 12.83
CA CYS A 393 -11.93 -11.39 13.93
C CYS A 393 -10.50 -11.49 13.40
N GLU A 394 -9.59 -10.65 13.89
CA GLU A 394 -8.16 -10.62 13.51
C GLU A 394 -7.25 -11.11 14.64
N GLY A 395 -7.79 -11.38 15.80
CA GLY A 395 -7.00 -11.94 16.89
C GLY A 395 -7.59 -11.69 18.28
N TYR A 396 -6.79 -12.09 19.25
CA TYR A 396 -7.08 -11.92 20.68
C TYR A 396 -5.87 -11.30 21.39
N ASP A 397 -6.10 -10.24 22.13
CA ASP A 397 -5.08 -9.63 22.98
C ASP A 397 -5.23 -10.15 24.41
N PRO A 398 -4.25 -10.91 24.93
CA PRO A 398 -4.31 -11.47 26.27
C PRO A 398 -4.17 -10.42 27.39
N VAL A 399 -3.60 -9.25 27.08
CA VAL A 399 -3.45 -8.15 28.07
C VAL A 399 -4.76 -7.37 28.21
N ALA A 400 -5.42 -7.08 27.09
CA ALA A 400 -6.73 -6.44 27.08
C ALA A 400 -7.88 -7.43 27.38
N GLU A 401 -7.60 -8.74 27.43
CA GLU A 401 -8.57 -9.84 27.58
C GLU A 401 -9.73 -9.74 26.57
N SER A 402 -9.44 -9.25 25.38
CA SER A 402 -10.42 -8.93 24.34
C SER A 402 -10.00 -9.42 22.98
N HIS A 403 -10.98 -9.82 22.16
CA HIS A 403 -10.78 -10.00 20.72
C HIS A 403 -10.72 -8.64 20.04
N TYR A 404 -10.06 -8.59 18.91
CA TYR A 404 -10.07 -7.44 18.02
C TYR A 404 -10.30 -7.87 16.57
N GLY A 405 -10.81 -6.95 15.77
CA GLY A 405 -11.09 -7.18 14.36
C GLY A 405 -11.59 -5.92 13.69
N ARG A 406 -12.14 -6.08 12.49
CA ARG A 406 -12.64 -4.98 11.67
C ARG A 406 -14.04 -5.29 11.14
N SER A 407 -14.83 -4.25 10.96
CA SER A 407 -16.06 -4.32 10.16
C SER A 407 -15.78 -3.90 8.71
N TYR A 408 -16.83 -3.83 7.92
CA TYR A 408 -16.74 -3.28 6.56
C TYR A 408 -16.22 -1.83 6.53
N ALA A 409 -16.33 -1.11 7.63
CA ALA A 409 -16.00 0.33 7.74
C ALA A 409 -14.55 0.62 8.12
N GLU A 410 -13.73 -0.40 8.31
CA GLU A 410 -12.31 -0.29 8.64
C GLU A 410 -11.46 -1.07 7.63
N ALA A 411 -10.52 -0.41 6.96
CA ALA A 411 -9.51 -1.07 6.12
C ALA A 411 -8.37 -1.62 6.99
N ALA A 412 -7.81 -2.77 6.57
CA ALA A 412 -6.69 -3.40 7.24
C ALA A 412 -5.46 -2.48 7.27
N ASP A 413 -4.71 -2.52 8.37
CA ASP A 413 -3.44 -1.81 8.58
C ASP A 413 -3.51 -0.27 8.53
N ILE A 414 -4.68 0.30 8.17
CA ILE A 414 -4.85 1.73 7.94
C ILE A 414 -5.80 2.37 8.95
N ASP A 415 -6.97 1.73 9.16
CA ASP A 415 -8.01 2.25 10.05
C ASP A 415 -7.94 1.58 11.44
N GLY A 416 -8.74 2.07 12.37
CA GLY A 416 -8.79 1.53 13.73
C GLY A 416 -9.39 0.13 13.80
N LYS A 417 -9.28 -0.49 14.98
CA LYS A 417 -9.83 -1.82 15.28
C LYS A 417 -11.08 -1.72 16.16
N ILE A 418 -11.95 -2.72 16.04
CA ILE A 418 -13.08 -2.93 16.93
C ILE A 418 -12.67 -3.96 17.97
N TRP A 419 -12.78 -3.58 19.24
CA TRP A 419 -12.51 -4.47 20.38
C TRP A 419 -13.82 -5.05 20.89
N PHE A 420 -13.85 -6.37 21.14
CA PHE A 420 -15.06 -7.04 21.58
C PHE A 420 -14.76 -8.26 22.44
N THR A 421 -15.74 -8.65 23.26
CA THR A 421 -15.66 -9.85 24.10
C THR A 421 -16.77 -10.81 23.72
N ALA A 422 -16.52 -12.11 23.80
CA ALA A 422 -17.54 -13.12 23.61
C ALA A 422 -18.52 -13.10 24.80
N GLN A 423 -19.81 -13.40 24.56
CA GLN A 423 -20.80 -13.56 25.63
C GLN A 423 -20.39 -14.64 26.64
N ASN A 424 -19.76 -15.70 26.16
CA ASN A 424 -19.12 -16.69 27.03
C ASN A 424 -17.63 -16.38 27.12
N PRO A 425 -17.09 -15.95 28.25
CA PRO A 425 -15.68 -15.59 28.40
C PRO A 425 -14.68 -16.72 28.12
N LYS A 426 -15.16 -17.98 28.09
CA LYS A 426 -14.34 -19.16 27.73
C LYS A 426 -14.29 -19.44 26.25
N LEU A 427 -15.14 -18.80 25.48
CA LEU A 427 -15.14 -18.95 24.01
C LEU A 427 -14.00 -18.13 23.42
N ARG A 428 -13.15 -18.80 22.67
CA ARG A 428 -12.14 -18.15 21.82
C ARG A 428 -12.70 -18.16 20.41
N ILE A 429 -12.83 -16.97 19.83
CA ILE A 429 -13.20 -16.77 18.43
C ILE A 429 -11.91 -16.85 17.62
N ALA A 430 -11.89 -17.68 16.60
CA ALA A 430 -10.70 -17.85 15.78
C ALA A 430 -10.49 -16.65 14.85
N GLU A 431 -9.24 -16.45 14.41
CA GLU A 431 -8.95 -15.51 13.35
C GLU A 431 -9.70 -15.94 12.08
N GLY A 432 -10.30 -14.96 11.37
CA GLY A 432 -11.09 -15.22 10.17
C GLY A 432 -12.56 -15.58 10.39
N GLU A 433 -13.00 -15.68 11.66
CA GLU A 433 -14.43 -15.81 11.99
C GLU A 433 -15.16 -14.48 11.94
#